data_a9ef1596db6f376935359c808e3d0aec
#
_entry.id   a9ef1596db6f376935359c808e3d0aec
#
_cell.length_a   1.000
_cell.length_b   1.000
_cell.length_c   1.000
_cell.angle_alpha   90.00
_cell.angle_beta   90.00
_cell.angle_gamma   90.00
#
_symmetry.space_group_name_H-M   'P 1'
#
loop_
_entity.id
_entity.type
_entity.pdbx_description
1 polymer ?
#
loop_
_entity_poly.entity_id
_entity_poly.type
_entity_poly.pdbx_seq_one_letter_code
_entity_poly.pdbx_strand_id
1 'polypeptide(L)'
;TVVNGMKSTAKKKYARPLFIDSQWWIFNILEFAEKNGFHLLIDKTRRGGFSYIMAADSANAVNCESRKVVIHVAVDKKYLTQTGGLTDFAVNDLKFYEENTPFVRGILSTVKSDFRLGYKLPNGVEADKSWRSALISVSAANNPDCAIGKDAIKVKVEEVSTMENFDDFMNVTEPAMRTGAYTTGMLCAWGTATSGNMQMFEQNFYNVKGFNFMPFENVWDKDCRNETCGFFKAYCWGLQGEIDGVKGIDKDGNSNILVGLEISRRERIEKKNSVKKYSDYINYLGQYANFPAESFSSASENIFSSEELTAWEDRLRIDTDLHFYVDGNLEIDEKGKVIFKSNAKLHSENKKTYDYIVGVPRRGHEDPHGCVRRWFTPEYVETKRADGALIKEIPVGLYSINYDPVGVNKNKDEVT
;
A
#
# COMPACT_ATOMS: atom_id res chain seq x y z
N THR A 1 -5.82 27.50 -5.19
CA THR A 1 -5.42 27.45 -6.60
C THR A 1 -4.17 26.61 -6.67
N VAL A 2 -4.23 25.41 -7.23
CA VAL A 2 -3.03 24.65 -7.55
C VAL A 2 -2.31 25.47 -8.62
N VAL A 3 -1.13 25.97 -8.31
CA VAL A 3 -0.35 26.74 -9.27
C VAL A 3 0.35 25.76 -10.18
N ASN A 4 -0.29 25.43 -11.28
CA ASN A 4 0.28 24.59 -12.32
C ASN A 4 1.48 25.24 -12.97
N GLY A 5 2.54 24.46 -13.12
CA GLY A 5 3.64 24.75 -14.03
C GLY A 5 4.63 25.82 -13.56
N MET A 6 4.55 26.37 -12.35
CA MET A 6 5.65 27.16 -11.82
C MET A 6 6.82 26.25 -11.52
N LYS A 7 7.82 26.26 -12.38
CA LYS A 7 9.14 25.76 -12.03
C LYS A 7 9.55 26.44 -10.75
N SER A 8 9.74 25.67 -9.68
CA SER A 8 10.32 26.21 -8.47
C SER A 8 11.67 26.83 -8.84
N THR A 9 11.75 28.14 -8.78
CA THR A 9 13.01 28.89 -8.95
C THR A 9 13.87 28.80 -7.70
N ALA A 10 13.37 28.10 -6.65
CA ALA A 10 14.12 27.89 -5.43
C ALA A 10 15.35 27.02 -5.72
N LYS A 11 16.51 27.62 -5.60
CA LYS A 11 17.79 26.87 -5.62
C LYS A 11 17.74 25.82 -4.51
N LYS A 12 18.05 24.57 -4.83
CA LYS A 12 18.23 23.52 -3.82
C LYS A 12 19.26 23.99 -2.81
N LYS A 13 18.85 24.16 -1.56
CA LYS A 13 19.72 24.50 -0.44
C LYS A 13 19.92 23.26 0.40
N TYR A 14 21.11 23.06 0.90
CA TYR A 14 21.36 22.13 2.00
C TYR A 14 20.59 22.65 3.22
N ALA A 15 19.60 21.91 3.65
CA ALA A 15 18.80 22.23 4.83
C ALA A 15 18.45 20.90 5.51
N ARG A 16 18.18 20.97 6.80
CA ARG A 16 17.58 19.83 7.49
C ARG A 16 16.21 19.56 6.86
N PRO A 17 15.94 18.35 6.37
CA PRO A 17 14.62 18.03 5.84
C PRO A 17 13.58 18.16 6.95
N LEU A 18 12.38 18.60 6.59
CA LEU A 18 11.25 18.49 7.49
C LEU A 18 10.94 17.01 7.68
N PHE A 19 10.95 16.55 8.93
CA PHE A 19 10.55 15.20 9.28
C PHE A 19 9.02 15.17 9.37
N ILE A 20 8.38 14.38 8.52
CA ILE A 20 6.92 14.32 8.42
C ILE A 20 6.37 13.08 9.09
N ASP A 21 5.11 13.15 9.52
CA ASP A 21 4.41 12.08 10.24
C ASP A 21 4.40 10.74 9.50
N SER A 22 4.27 10.75 8.18
CA SER A 22 4.33 9.51 7.38
C SER A 22 5.72 8.82 7.46
N GLN A 23 6.80 9.60 7.55
CA GLN A 23 8.15 9.05 7.76
C GLN A 23 8.30 8.48 9.17
N TRP A 24 7.77 9.18 10.17
CA TRP A 24 7.75 8.73 11.55
C TRP A 24 7.03 7.38 11.68
N TRP A 25 5.88 7.24 11.06
CA TRP A 25 5.13 5.98 11.04
C TRP A 25 5.92 4.84 10.39
N ILE A 26 6.59 5.09 9.27
CA ILE A 26 7.40 4.08 8.59
C ILE A 26 8.56 3.60 9.47
N PHE A 27 9.28 4.50 10.14
CA PHE A 27 10.34 4.10 11.06
C PHE A 27 9.81 3.29 12.26
N ASN A 28 8.65 3.67 12.81
CA ASN A 28 8.03 2.89 13.90
C ASN A 28 7.60 1.49 13.44
N ILE A 29 7.06 1.37 12.24
CA ILE A 29 6.68 0.07 11.67
C ILE A 29 7.91 -0.82 11.44
N LEU A 30 9.00 -0.24 10.92
CA LEU A 30 10.26 -0.95 10.75
C LEU A 30 10.78 -1.49 12.09
N GLU A 31 10.83 -0.64 13.11
CA GLU A 31 11.28 -1.02 14.45
C GLU A 31 10.37 -2.06 15.09
N PHE A 32 9.05 -1.90 14.95
CA PHE A 32 8.09 -2.86 15.50
C PHE A 32 8.20 -4.23 14.81
N ALA A 33 8.30 -4.27 13.49
CA ALA A 33 8.46 -5.51 12.73
C ALA A 33 9.75 -6.24 13.14
N GLU A 34 10.87 -5.52 13.24
CA GLU A 34 12.17 -6.06 13.65
C GLU A 34 12.08 -6.67 15.06
N LYS A 35 11.51 -5.96 16.03
CA LYS A 35 11.38 -6.41 17.42
C LYS A 35 10.47 -7.63 17.58
N ASN A 36 9.47 -7.78 16.72
CA ASN A 36 8.48 -8.86 16.81
C ASN A 36 8.71 -10.00 15.80
N GLY A 37 9.80 -9.95 15.04
CA GLY A 37 10.19 -11.00 14.10
C GLY A 37 9.32 -11.09 12.86
N PHE A 38 8.69 -10.00 12.45
CA PHE A 38 7.94 -9.90 11.20
C PHE A 38 8.81 -9.39 10.05
N HIS A 39 8.43 -9.77 8.84
CA HIS A 39 8.85 -9.10 7.62
C HIS A 39 7.87 -8.00 7.24
N LEU A 40 8.24 -7.14 6.30
CA LEU A 40 7.37 -6.06 5.82
C LEU A 40 7.19 -6.13 4.31
N LEU A 41 5.95 -6.03 3.87
CA LEU A 41 5.59 -5.77 2.48
C LEU A 41 4.84 -4.45 2.41
N ILE A 42 5.36 -3.52 1.59
CA ILE A 42 4.86 -2.14 1.54
C ILE A 42 4.50 -1.78 0.11
N ASP A 43 3.23 -1.47 -0.13
CA ASP A 43 2.82 -0.78 -1.34
C ASP A 43 2.92 0.73 -1.12
N LYS A 44 3.71 1.37 -1.96
CA LYS A 44 3.99 2.80 -1.84
C LYS A 44 3.68 3.54 -3.13
N THR A 45 3.29 4.76 -3.01
CA THR A 45 3.13 5.66 -4.14
C THR A 45 4.47 6.28 -4.56
N ARG A 46 4.56 6.73 -5.80
CA ARG A 46 5.75 7.41 -6.31
C ARG A 46 6.03 8.70 -5.53
N ARG A 47 7.32 9.07 -5.45
CA ARG A 47 7.85 10.29 -4.79
C ARG A 47 7.59 10.37 -3.28
N GLY A 48 7.28 9.25 -2.62
CA GLY A 48 7.12 9.18 -1.16
C GLY A 48 8.43 9.22 -0.37
N GLY A 49 9.59 9.32 -1.02
CA GLY A 49 10.90 9.37 -0.34
C GLY A 49 11.34 8.05 0.28
N PHE A 50 10.75 6.91 -0.11
CA PHE A 50 11.01 5.61 0.50
C PHE A 50 12.48 5.17 0.42
N SER A 51 13.13 5.34 -0.73
CA SER A 51 14.54 4.96 -0.86
C SER A 51 15.45 5.72 0.11
N TYR A 52 15.13 6.99 0.45
CA TYR A 52 15.85 7.75 1.48
C TYR A 52 15.59 7.19 2.88
N ILE A 53 14.34 6.85 3.22
CA ILE A 53 13.99 6.27 4.53
C ILE A 53 14.70 4.93 4.72
N MET A 54 14.65 4.07 3.72
CA MET A 54 15.27 2.75 3.77
C MET A 54 16.79 2.81 3.76
N ALA A 55 17.38 3.80 3.08
CA ALA A 55 18.81 4.09 3.12
C ALA A 55 19.25 4.54 4.51
N ALA A 56 18.50 5.46 5.13
CA ALA A 56 18.78 5.93 6.49
C ALA A 56 18.68 4.80 7.53
N ASP A 57 17.66 3.93 7.44
CA ASP A 57 17.53 2.74 8.30
C ASP A 57 18.72 1.77 8.10
N SER A 58 19.13 1.56 6.84
CA SER A 58 20.28 0.70 6.53
C SER A 58 21.59 1.28 7.05
N ALA A 59 21.82 2.58 6.85
CA ALA A 59 23.01 3.28 7.35
C ALA A 59 23.06 3.26 8.88
N ASN A 60 21.92 3.48 9.53
CA ASN A 60 21.81 3.39 10.99
C ASN A 60 22.16 1.99 11.49
N ALA A 61 21.61 0.93 10.90
CA ALA A 61 21.85 -0.45 11.32
C ALA A 61 23.35 -0.82 11.27
N VAL A 62 24.08 -0.48 10.19
CA VAL A 62 25.48 -0.83 10.05
C VAL A 62 26.43 0.13 10.81
N ASN A 63 25.99 1.37 11.09
CA ASN A 63 26.79 2.34 11.83
C ASN A 63 26.65 2.24 13.34
N CYS A 64 25.48 1.86 13.86
CA CYS A 64 25.22 1.75 15.29
C CYS A 64 25.66 0.42 15.88
N GLU A 65 25.67 -0.66 15.10
CA GLU A 65 26.06 -1.99 15.54
C GLU A 65 27.21 -2.56 14.71
N SER A 66 28.18 -3.19 15.40
CA SER A 66 29.29 -3.86 14.74
C SER A 66 28.91 -5.23 14.20
N ARG A 67 29.60 -5.67 13.13
CA ARG A 67 29.42 -7.00 12.51
C ARG A 67 28.03 -7.24 11.97
N LYS A 68 27.36 -6.19 11.52
CA LYS A 68 26.03 -6.26 10.90
C LYS A 68 26.13 -6.17 9.40
N VAL A 69 25.36 -7.00 8.74
CA VAL A 69 25.25 -7.00 7.28
C VAL A 69 23.83 -6.61 6.89
N VAL A 70 23.73 -5.61 6.01
CA VAL A 70 22.47 -5.24 5.36
C VAL A 70 22.61 -5.53 3.87
N ILE A 71 21.64 -6.23 3.30
CA ILE A 71 21.62 -6.56 1.89
C ILE A 71 20.54 -5.72 1.20
N HIS A 72 20.93 -5.01 0.17
CA HIS A 72 20.04 -4.31 -0.74
C HIS A 72 19.83 -5.16 -1.99
N VAL A 73 18.57 -5.40 -2.34
CA VAL A 73 18.14 -6.25 -3.44
C VAL A 73 17.29 -5.44 -4.40
N ALA A 74 17.48 -5.60 -5.69
CA ALA A 74 16.58 -5.16 -6.75
C ALA A 74 16.73 -6.06 -7.97
N VAL A 75 15.80 -6.02 -8.89
CA VAL A 75 15.91 -6.74 -10.17
C VAL A 75 17.15 -6.29 -10.94
N ASP A 76 17.37 -4.99 -11.04
CA ASP A 76 18.56 -4.43 -11.69
C ASP A 76 19.41 -3.66 -10.66
N LYS A 77 20.68 -4.04 -10.60
CA LYS A 77 21.68 -3.41 -9.70
C LYS A 77 21.82 -1.90 -9.90
N LYS A 78 21.41 -1.37 -11.06
CA LYS A 78 21.41 0.08 -11.31
C LYS A 78 20.50 0.83 -10.32
N TYR A 79 19.37 0.26 -9.90
CA TYR A 79 18.48 0.88 -8.91
C TYR A 79 19.11 1.00 -7.53
N LEU A 80 20.18 0.24 -7.27
CA LEU A 80 20.88 0.23 -6.00
C LEU A 80 22.11 1.14 -6.00
N THR A 81 23.02 0.95 -6.98
CA THR A 81 24.39 1.48 -6.91
C THR A 81 24.65 2.71 -7.78
N GLN A 82 23.77 3.01 -8.75
CA GLN A 82 23.88 4.26 -9.52
C GLN A 82 23.51 5.46 -8.65
N THR A 83 23.92 6.64 -9.09
CA THR A 83 23.59 7.91 -8.42
C THR A 83 22.08 8.04 -8.23
N GLY A 84 21.65 8.16 -6.99
CA GLY A 84 20.23 8.21 -6.61
C GLY A 84 19.60 6.85 -6.31
N GLY A 85 20.36 5.76 -6.33
CA GLY A 85 19.90 4.44 -5.91
C GLY A 85 19.97 4.24 -4.41
N LEU A 86 19.31 3.20 -3.91
CA LEU A 86 19.20 2.90 -2.48
C LEU A 86 20.55 2.83 -1.77
N THR A 87 21.48 2.06 -2.30
CA THR A 87 22.82 1.91 -1.70
C THR A 87 23.65 3.18 -1.84
N ASP A 88 23.48 3.93 -2.93
CA ASP A 88 24.14 5.21 -3.11
C ASP A 88 23.76 6.19 -2.00
N PHE A 89 22.49 6.28 -1.66
CA PHE A 89 22.02 7.10 -0.55
C PHE A 89 22.59 6.64 0.79
N ALA A 90 22.51 5.35 1.10
CA ALA A 90 23.03 4.82 2.37
C ALA A 90 24.55 5.02 2.52
N VAL A 91 25.31 4.83 1.44
CA VAL A 91 26.77 5.08 1.44
C VAL A 91 27.07 6.56 1.64
N ASN A 92 26.28 7.46 1.04
CA ASN A 92 26.45 8.90 1.24
C ASN A 92 26.14 9.30 2.69
N ASP A 93 25.13 8.71 3.32
CA ASP A 93 24.84 8.92 4.74
C ASP A 93 25.99 8.43 5.63
N LEU A 94 26.55 7.26 5.36
CA LEU A 94 27.70 6.73 6.10
C LEU A 94 28.95 7.60 5.95
N LYS A 95 29.24 8.09 4.75
CA LYS A 95 30.34 9.05 4.54
C LYS A 95 30.10 10.35 5.29
N PHE A 96 28.86 10.83 5.32
CA PHE A 96 28.51 12.01 6.10
C PHE A 96 28.76 11.80 7.59
N TYR A 97 28.43 10.62 8.15
CA TYR A 97 28.75 10.30 9.55
C TYR A 97 30.25 10.29 9.80
N GLU A 98 31.04 9.69 8.93
CA GLU A 98 32.53 9.67 9.04
C GLU A 98 33.14 11.08 9.06
N GLU A 99 32.60 11.99 8.24
CA GLU A 99 33.15 13.33 8.05
C GLU A 99 32.64 14.36 9.06
N ASN A 100 31.41 14.19 9.57
CA ASN A 100 30.70 15.25 10.29
C ASN A 100 30.26 14.88 11.72
N THR A 101 30.56 13.65 12.18
CA THR A 101 30.15 13.19 13.51
C THR A 101 31.29 12.50 14.24
N PRO A 102 31.23 12.36 15.58
CA PRO A 102 32.21 11.59 16.32
C PRO A 102 32.09 10.06 16.15
N PHE A 103 31.09 9.59 15.40
CA PHE A 103 30.82 8.16 15.17
C PHE A 103 31.63 7.61 13.99
N VAL A 104 32.96 7.77 14.07
CA VAL A 104 33.91 7.30 13.08
C VAL A 104 34.10 5.79 13.20
N ARG A 105 33.80 5.03 12.17
CA ARG A 105 33.93 3.56 12.10
C ARG A 105 35.09 3.12 11.22
N GLY A 106 35.59 4.02 10.38
CA GLY A 106 36.51 3.74 9.29
C GLY A 106 35.82 3.10 8.08
N ILE A 107 36.43 3.24 6.91
CA ILE A 107 35.91 2.68 5.65
C ILE A 107 36.93 1.71 5.09
N LEU A 108 36.64 0.42 5.07
CA LEU A 108 37.47 -0.63 4.49
C LEU A 108 37.31 -0.77 2.99
N SER A 109 36.07 -0.63 2.50
CA SER A 109 35.73 -0.73 1.08
C SER A 109 34.75 0.37 0.69
N THR A 110 35.09 1.07 -0.41
CA THR A 110 34.23 2.11 -1.01
C THR A 110 33.40 1.59 -2.19
N VAL A 111 33.50 0.30 -2.50
CA VAL A 111 32.77 -0.33 -3.59
C VAL A 111 31.29 -0.40 -3.21
N LYS A 112 30.43 0.32 -3.91
CA LYS A 112 28.99 0.39 -3.59
C LYS A 112 28.29 -0.97 -3.56
N SER A 113 28.81 -1.94 -4.31
CA SER A 113 28.21 -3.30 -4.27
C SER A 113 28.67 -4.13 -3.06
N ASP A 114 29.70 -3.71 -2.37
CA ASP A 114 30.25 -4.33 -1.16
C ASP A 114 30.96 -3.24 -0.34
N PHE A 115 30.18 -2.34 0.22
CA PHE A 115 30.68 -1.25 1.07
C PHE A 115 30.86 -1.76 2.49
N ARG A 116 32.06 -1.57 3.05
CA ARG A 116 32.42 -2.10 4.37
C ARG A 116 32.95 -1.04 5.30
N LEU A 117 32.44 -1.04 6.53
CA LEU A 117 32.96 -0.26 7.62
C LEU A 117 34.00 -1.05 8.43
N GLY A 118 35.05 -0.37 8.84
CA GLY A 118 36.14 -0.94 9.64
C GLY A 118 37.49 -0.33 9.28
N TYR A 119 38.56 -0.90 9.82
CA TYR A 119 39.93 -0.42 9.60
C TYR A 119 40.96 -1.55 9.55
N LYS A 120 42.04 -1.31 8.87
CA LYS A 120 43.20 -2.21 8.77
C LYS A 120 44.33 -1.74 9.67
N LEU A 121 45.08 -2.69 10.17
CA LEU A 121 46.37 -2.45 10.83
C LEU A 121 47.44 -2.04 9.80
N PRO A 122 48.58 -1.48 10.22
CA PRO A 122 49.67 -1.10 9.32
C PRO A 122 50.22 -2.25 8.45
N ASN A 123 50.05 -3.49 8.88
CA ASN A 123 50.39 -4.70 8.13
C ASN A 123 49.37 -5.08 7.05
N GLY A 124 48.31 -4.29 6.86
CA GLY A 124 47.28 -4.51 5.86
C GLY A 124 46.17 -5.50 6.27
N VAL A 125 46.30 -6.14 7.45
CA VAL A 125 45.29 -7.07 8.00
C VAL A 125 44.21 -6.29 8.69
N GLU A 126 42.97 -6.73 8.55
CA GLU A 126 41.85 -6.13 9.27
C GLU A 126 42.01 -6.35 10.79
N ALA A 127 41.85 -5.29 11.56
CA ALA A 127 42.01 -5.35 13.02
C ALA A 127 40.91 -6.18 13.67
N ASP A 128 41.22 -6.92 14.72
CA ASP A 128 40.21 -7.71 15.48
C ASP A 128 39.08 -6.88 16.05
N LYS A 129 39.39 -5.64 16.44
CA LYS A 129 38.43 -4.65 16.94
C LYS A 129 37.81 -3.80 15.83
N SER A 130 38.01 -4.14 14.56
CA SER A 130 37.39 -3.47 13.41
C SER A 130 35.88 -3.58 13.49
N TRP A 131 35.17 -2.59 12.96
CA TRP A 131 33.70 -2.52 13.02
C TRP A 131 33.02 -3.69 12.28
N ARG A 132 33.55 -4.06 11.11
CA ARG A 132 33.14 -5.24 10.32
C ARG A 132 31.68 -5.27 9.87
N SER A 133 31.01 -4.12 9.77
CA SER A 133 29.67 -4.05 9.20
C SER A 133 29.72 -3.76 7.72
N ALA A 134 28.70 -4.22 6.97
CA ALA A 134 28.70 -4.11 5.52
C ALA A 134 27.30 -3.79 4.95
N LEU A 135 27.28 -3.02 3.85
CA LEU A 135 26.18 -2.89 2.93
C LEU A 135 26.52 -3.66 1.64
N ILE A 136 25.70 -4.64 1.30
CA ILE A 136 25.91 -5.49 0.12
C ILE A 136 24.75 -5.27 -0.85
N SER A 137 25.06 -5.01 -2.14
CA SER A 137 24.04 -4.85 -3.17
C SER A 137 24.07 -6.03 -4.13
N VAL A 138 22.91 -6.66 -4.30
CA VAL A 138 22.74 -7.83 -5.17
C VAL A 138 21.59 -7.63 -6.16
N SER A 139 21.68 -8.30 -7.30
CA SER A 139 20.58 -8.35 -8.27
C SER A 139 19.87 -9.68 -8.19
N ALA A 140 18.54 -9.65 -8.16
CA ALA A 140 17.70 -10.82 -8.11
C ALA A 140 17.09 -11.20 -9.47
N ALA A 141 17.49 -10.55 -10.58
CA ALA A 141 16.87 -10.74 -11.89
C ALA A 141 16.81 -12.22 -12.34
N ASN A 142 17.90 -12.99 -12.12
CA ASN A 142 17.98 -14.39 -12.53
C ASN A 142 18.53 -15.29 -11.41
N ASN A 143 18.56 -14.79 -10.18
CA ASN A 143 19.15 -15.51 -9.06
C ASN A 143 18.38 -15.24 -7.77
N PRO A 144 17.37 -16.06 -7.45
CA PRO A 144 16.63 -15.93 -6.20
C PRO A 144 17.51 -16.14 -4.97
N ASP A 145 18.61 -16.88 -5.09
CA ASP A 145 19.54 -17.22 -4.00
C ASP A 145 20.53 -16.08 -3.66
N CYS A 146 20.40 -14.92 -4.29
CA CYS A 146 21.39 -13.85 -4.22
C CYS A 146 21.68 -13.31 -2.81
N ALA A 147 20.74 -13.47 -1.87
CA ALA A 147 20.86 -13.02 -0.49
C ALA A 147 21.33 -14.10 0.49
N ILE A 148 21.43 -15.37 0.08
CA ILE A 148 21.78 -16.49 0.94
C ILE A 148 23.26 -16.42 1.39
N GLY A 149 23.53 -16.96 2.58
CA GLY A 149 24.88 -17.19 3.11
C GLY A 149 25.62 -15.94 3.56
N LYS A 150 24.92 -14.82 3.77
CA LYS A 150 25.52 -13.54 4.16
C LYS A 150 25.24 -13.10 5.58
N ASP A 151 24.52 -13.89 6.38
CA ASP A 151 24.13 -13.62 7.77
C ASP A 151 23.60 -12.17 7.94
N ALA A 152 22.64 -11.82 7.10
CA ALA A 152 22.10 -10.47 7.04
C ALA A 152 21.06 -10.24 8.13
N ILE A 153 21.21 -9.12 8.85
CA ILE A 153 20.17 -8.68 9.80
C ILE A 153 19.00 -7.98 9.12
N LYS A 154 19.25 -7.35 7.97
CA LYS A 154 18.22 -6.70 7.17
C LYS A 154 18.42 -7.02 5.69
N VAL A 155 17.33 -7.37 5.03
CA VAL A 155 17.25 -7.48 3.58
C VAL A 155 16.24 -6.46 3.09
N LYS A 156 16.67 -5.55 2.23
CA LYS A 156 15.87 -4.46 1.68
C LYS A 156 15.65 -4.69 0.21
N VAL A 157 14.40 -4.97 -0.19
CA VAL A 157 14.04 -5.27 -1.58
C VAL A 157 13.34 -4.06 -2.20
N GLU A 158 14.03 -3.40 -3.14
CA GLU A 158 13.51 -2.22 -3.83
C GLU A 158 12.76 -2.59 -5.10
N GLU A 159 11.61 -1.94 -5.33
CA GLU A 159 10.71 -2.12 -6.48
C GLU A 159 10.31 -3.59 -6.68
N VAL A 160 9.82 -4.23 -5.61
CA VAL A 160 9.42 -5.64 -5.56
C VAL A 160 8.42 -6.02 -6.66
N SER A 161 7.56 -5.11 -7.08
CA SER A 161 6.58 -5.33 -8.16
C SER A 161 7.23 -5.66 -9.52
N THR A 162 8.52 -5.31 -9.71
CA THR A 162 9.25 -5.65 -10.93
C THR A 162 9.94 -7.01 -10.88
N MET A 163 9.87 -7.71 -9.75
CA MET A 163 10.58 -8.95 -9.49
C MET A 163 9.67 -10.15 -9.81
N GLU A 164 9.89 -10.82 -10.95
CA GLU A 164 9.05 -11.93 -11.41
C GLU A 164 9.17 -13.18 -10.51
N ASN A 165 10.33 -13.36 -9.89
CA ASN A 165 10.68 -14.53 -9.05
C ASN A 165 10.66 -14.20 -7.55
N PHE A 166 9.81 -13.27 -7.11
CA PHE A 166 9.77 -12.82 -5.71
C PHE A 166 9.41 -13.96 -4.75
N ASP A 167 8.45 -14.82 -5.11
CA ASP A 167 8.05 -15.93 -4.25
C ASP A 167 9.20 -16.95 -4.09
N ASP A 168 9.93 -17.26 -5.17
CA ASP A 168 11.11 -18.10 -5.10
C ASP A 168 12.20 -17.47 -4.24
N PHE A 169 12.42 -16.16 -4.39
CA PHE A 169 13.35 -15.40 -3.57
C PHE A 169 12.95 -15.45 -2.08
N MET A 170 11.68 -15.29 -1.75
CA MET A 170 11.18 -15.39 -0.38
C MET A 170 11.35 -16.79 0.20
N ASN A 171 11.02 -17.82 -0.58
CA ASN A 171 11.14 -19.23 -0.16
C ASN A 171 12.57 -19.60 0.26
N VAL A 172 13.58 -19.00 -0.32
CA VAL A 172 14.99 -19.27 0.02
C VAL A 172 15.58 -18.25 1.01
N THR A 173 15.12 -17.03 0.99
CA THR A 173 15.67 -15.94 1.83
C THR A 173 15.08 -15.96 3.24
N GLU A 174 13.77 -16.18 3.40
CA GLU A 174 13.09 -16.20 4.70
C GLU A 174 13.67 -17.28 5.64
N PRO A 175 13.89 -18.54 5.23
CA PRO A 175 14.58 -19.52 6.08
C PRO A 175 16.01 -19.13 6.45
N ALA A 176 16.74 -18.44 5.55
CA ALA A 176 18.11 -17.97 5.83
C ALA A 176 18.19 -16.87 6.88
N MET A 177 17.06 -16.25 7.20
CA MET A 177 16.91 -15.21 8.24
C MET A 177 16.39 -15.78 9.58
N ARG A 178 16.47 -17.07 9.76
CA ARG A 178 16.06 -17.76 10.99
C ARG A 178 17.22 -18.52 11.63
N THR A 179 17.19 -18.60 12.95
CA THR A 179 18.05 -19.50 13.74
C THR A 179 17.15 -20.39 14.58
N GLY A 180 16.95 -21.62 14.15
CA GLY A 180 15.96 -22.53 14.74
C GLY A 180 14.53 -21.97 14.57
N ALA A 181 13.83 -21.78 15.67
CA ALA A 181 12.47 -21.22 15.68
C ALA A 181 12.44 -19.67 15.72
N TYR A 182 13.60 -19.01 15.81
CA TYR A 182 13.67 -17.56 15.99
C TYR A 182 14.00 -16.86 14.68
N THR A 183 13.27 -15.81 14.34
CA THR A 183 13.61 -14.90 13.27
C THR A 183 14.75 -14.00 13.75
N THR A 184 15.88 -14.01 13.04
CA THR A 184 17.11 -13.26 13.39
C THR A 184 17.37 -12.09 12.48
N GLY A 185 16.67 -12.02 11.35
CA GLY A 185 16.75 -10.91 10.41
C GLY A 185 15.38 -10.44 9.95
N MET A 186 15.29 -9.22 9.43
CA MET A 186 14.06 -8.63 8.89
C MET A 186 14.20 -8.39 7.39
N LEU A 187 13.23 -8.88 6.61
CA LEU A 187 13.07 -8.49 5.23
C LEU A 187 12.03 -7.35 5.13
N CYS A 188 12.37 -6.33 4.36
CA CYS A 188 11.45 -5.26 3.99
C CYS A 188 11.44 -5.10 2.49
N ALA A 189 10.33 -5.44 1.85
CA ALA A 189 10.11 -5.31 0.42
C ALA A 189 9.11 -4.18 0.16
N TRP A 190 9.39 -3.34 -0.83
CA TRP A 190 8.48 -2.26 -1.20
C TRP A 190 8.50 -2.03 -2.71
N GLY A 191 7.39 -1.52 -3.22
CA GLY A 191 7.24 -1.20 -4.63
C GLY A 191 6.04 -0.33 -4.90
N THR A 192 5.89 0.01 -6.17
CA THR A 192 4.69 0.64 -6.72
C THR A 192 4.04 -0.38 -7.67
N ALA A 193 2.77 -0.68 -7.52
CA ALA A 193 2.12 -1.79 -8.22
C ALA A 193 1.91 -1.61 -9.74
N THR A 194 2.42 -0.53 -10.34
CA THR A 194 2.12 -0.16 -11.73
C THR A 194 2.99 -0.80 -12.81
N SER A 195 3.95 -1.65 -12.44
CA SER A 195 4.88 -2.24 -13.40
C SER A 195 5.30 -3.64 -12.99
N GLY A 196 5.55 -4.51 -13.96
CA GLY A 196 6.05 -5.85 -13.72
C GLY A 196 4.97 -6.86 -13.33
N ASN A 197 5.25 -7.70 -12.36
CA ASN A 197 4.35 -8.75 -11.90
C ASN A 197 3.38 -8.23 -10.82
N MET A 198 2.44 -7.42 -11.24
CA MET A 198 1.46 -6.80 -10.35
C MET A 198 0.59 -7.82 -9.64
N GLN A 199 0.21 -8.89 -10.32
CA GLN A 199 -0.64 -9.94 -9.74
C GLN A 199 0.06 -10.65 -8.58
N MET A 200 1.33 -10.99 -8.70
CA MET A 200 2.12 -11.57 -7.62
C MET A 200 2.23 -10.60 -6.43
N PHE A 201 2.47 -9.31 -6.71
CA PHE A 201 2.58 -8.31 -5.66
C PHE A 201 1.25 -8.12 -4.92
N GLU A 202 0.12 -8.06 -5.65
CA GLU A 202 -1.23 -8.00 -5.09
C GLU A 202 -1.53 -9.21 -4.21
N GLN A 203 -1.27 -10.41 -4.71
CA GLN A 203 -1.49 -11.65 -3.96
C GLN A 203 -0.72 -11.67 -2.64
N ASN A 204 0.56 -11.32 -2.65
CA ASN A 204 1.36 -11.26 -1.43
C ASN A 204 0.93 -10.11 -0.50
N PHE A 205 0.50 -8.98 -1.06
CA PHE A 205 0.05 -7.83 -0.29
C PHE A 205 -1.22 -8.14 0.52
N TYR A 206 -2.16 -8.91 -0.04
CA TYR A 206 -3.38 -9.32 0.65
C TYR A 206 -3.25 -10.68 1.37
N ASN A 207 -2.20 -11.46 1.12
CA ASN A 207 -1.92 -12.71 1.81
C ASN A 207 -0.64 -12.62 2.65
N VAL A 208 -0.64 -11.74 3.63
CA VAL A 208 0.53 -11.44 4.48
C VAL A 208 1.07 -12.63 5.28
N LYS A 209 0.23 -13.65 5.53
CA LYS A 209 0.63 -14.82 6.34
C LYS A 209 1.58 -15.76 5.61
N GLY A 210 1.58 -15.75 4.27
CA GLY A 210 2.36 -16.70 3.46
C GLY A 210 3.87 -16.63 3.73
N PHE A 211 4.40 -15.42 3.92
CA PHE A 211 5.82 -15.17 4.18
C PHE A 211 6.08 -14.40 5.47
N ASN A 212 5.25 -14.58 6.48
CA ASN A 212 5.38 -13.92 7.78
C ASN A 212 5.48 -12.38 7.69
N PHE A 213 4.79 -11.78 6.71
CA PHE A 213 4.67 -10.34 6.66
C PHE A 213 3.79 -9.82 7.79
N MET A 214 4.15 -8.68 8.35
CA MET A 214 3.37 -8.02 9.39
C MET A 214 1.97 -7.67 8.86
N PRO A 215 0.90 -8.17 9.50
CA PRO A 215 -0.46 -7.89 9.07
C PRO A 215 -0.89 -6.50 9.55
N PHE A 216 -1.44 -5.72 8.65
CA PHE A 216 -2.14 -4.49 8.95
C PHE A 216 -3.63 -4.68 8.71
N GLU A 217 -4.47 -4.10 9.56
CA GLU A 217 -5.89 -4.04 9.29
C GLU A 217 -6.13 -3.24 8.01
N ASN A 218 -6.90 -3.79 7.07
CA ASN A 218 -7.18 -3.10 5.80
C ASN A 218 -8.22 -1.99 6.01
N VAL A 219 -7.72 -0.84 6.40
CA VAL A 219 -8.53 0.37 6.66
C VAL A 219 -8.68 1.26 5.42
N TRP A 220 -8.02 0.89 4.32
CA TRP A 220 -7.96 1.72 3.11
C TRP A 220 -9.03 1.37 2.09
N ASP A 221 -9.28 0.07 1.85
CA ASP A 221 -10.25 -0.36 0.86
C ASP A 221 -11.68 -0.32 1.41
N LYS A 222 -12.60 0.29 0.67
CA LYS A 222 -14.00 0.44 1.11
C LYS A 222 -14.71 -0.89 1.35
N ASP A 223 -14.40 -1.87 0.52
CA ASP A 223 -15.08 -3.16 0.54
C ASP A 223 -14.46 -4.13 1.57
N CYS A 224 -13.40 -3.71 2.26
CA CYS A 224 -12.67 -4.54 3.21
C CYS A 224 -12.45 -5.97 2.70
N ARG A 225 -12.10 -6.12 1.42
CA ARG A 225 -11.99 -7.41 0.70
C ARG A 225 -11.16 -8.45 1.44
N ASN A 226 -10.21 -7.96 2.23
CA ASN A 226 -9.40 -8.78 3.13
C ASN A 226 -9.30 -8.05 4.46
N GLU A 227 -9.44 -8.78 5.56
CA GLU A 227 -9.34 -8.20 6.90
C GLU A 227 -7.95 -7.62 7.18
N THR A 228 -6.91 -8.22 6.58
CA THR A 228 -5.52 -7.81 6.73
C THR A 228 -4.80 -7.71 5.39
N CYS A 229 -3.81 -6.82 5.32
CA CYS A 229 -2.96 -6.61 4.15
C CYS A 229 -1.55 -6.16 4.57
N GLY A 230 -0.66 -5.97 3.61
CA GLY A 230 0.61 -5.27 3.80
C GLY A 230 0.40 -3.79 4.14
N PHE A 231 1.47 -3.08 4.43
CA PHE A 231 1.37 -1.65 4.69
C PHE A 231 1.18 -0.87 3.40
N PHE A 232 0.16 0.00 3.39
CA PHE A 232 -0.08 0.89 2.27
C PHE A 232 0.24 2.34 2.63
N LYS A 233 1.06 2.99 1.82
CA LYS A 233 1.34 4.42 1.95
C LYS A 233 0.58 5.20 0.88
N ALA A 234 -0.56 5.76 1.26
CA ALA A 234 -1.41 6.57 0.38
C ALA A 234 -0.69 7.81 -0.17
N TYR A 235 -1.03 8.21 -1.40
CA TYR A 235 -0.47 9.41 -2.03
C TYR A 235 -0.81 10.69 -1.27
N CYS A 236 -2.05 10.82 -0.81
CA CYS A 236 -2.51 11.98 -0.06
C CYS A 236 -1.80 12.19 1.28
N TRP A 237 -1.18 11.14 1.82
CA TRP A 237 -0.49 11.20 3.10
C TRP A 237 0.94 11.75 2.93
N GLY A 238 1.19 12.92 3.48
CA GLY A 238 2.46 13.63 3.32
C GLY A 238 2.56 14.42 2.01
N LEU A 239 1.42 14.75 1.39
CA LEU A 239 1.39 15.53 0.16
C LEU A 239 1.53 17.02 0.48
N GLN A 240 2.57 17.63 -0.08
CA GLN A 240 2.81 19.07 0.04
C GLN A 240 1.87 19.84 -0.91
N GLY A 241 1.40 20.97 -0.44
CA GLY A 241 0.55 21.89 -1.18
C GLY A 241 -0.32 22.70 -0.26
N GLU A 242 -1.20 23.51 -0.82
CA GLU A 242 -2.09 24.39 -0.07
C GLU A 242 -3.43 24.54 -0.80
N ILE A 243 -4.51 24.49 -0.06
CA ILE A 243 -5.87 24.71 -0.54
C ILE A 243 -6.51 25.77 0.38
N ASP A 244 -6.93 26.87 -0.20
CA ASP A 244 -7.61 27.98 0.50
C ASP A 244 -6.88 28.46 1.77
N GLY A 245 -5.54 28.54 1.71
CA GLY A 245 -4.69 28.95 2.82
C GLY A 245 -4.35 27.84 3.81
N VAL A 246 -4.90 26.61 3.64
CA VAL A 246 -4.62 25.46 4.50
C VAL A 246 -3.58 24.55 3.84
N LYS A 247 -2.49 24.29 4.56
CA LYS A 247 -1.38 23.46 4.06
C LYS A 247 -1.66 21.97 4.21
N GLY A 248 -1.21 21.17 3.22
CA GLY A 248 -1.22 19.72 3.29
C GLY A 248 -0.23 19.12 4.30
N ILE A 249 0.85 19.87 4.62
CA ILE A 249 1.78 19.55 5.71
C ILE A 249 2.02 20.86 6.49
N ASP A 250 1.85 20.80 7.80
CA ASP A 250 2.10 21.94 8.67
C ASP A 250 3.60 22.17 8.93
N LYS A 251 3.94 23.21 9.69
CA LYS A 251 5.33 23.56 10.05
C LYS A 251 6.01 22.51 10.94
N ASP A 252 5.24 21.69 11.62
CA ASP A 252 5.72 20.67 12.55
C ASP A 252 5.79 19.26 11.89
N GLY A 253 5.41 19.19 10.61
CA GLY A 253 5.48 17.95 9.81
C GLY A 253 4.21 17.10 9.85
N ASN A 254 3.12 17.59 10.44
CA ASN A 254 1.88 16.82 10.48
C ASN A 254 1.12 16.98 9.16
N SER A 255 0.62 15.87 8.65
CA SER A 255 -0.14 15.82 7.40
C SER A 255 -1.61 16.16 7.63
N ASN A 256 -2.15 17.01 6.78
CA ASN A 256 -3.59 17.21 6.64
C ASN A 256 -4.12 16.35 5.50
N ILE A 257 -4.65 15.18 5.85
CA ILE A 257 -5.13 14.19 4.87
C ILE A 257 -6.23 14.75 3.97
N LEU A 258 -7.14 15.57 4.51
CA LEU A 258 -8.24 16.15 3.73
C LEU A 258 -7.72 17.11 2.65
N VAL A 259 -6.75 17.95 3.01
CA VAL A 259 -6.08 18.82 2.03
C VAL A 259 -5.29 18.00 1.03
N GLY A 260 -4.60 16.94 1.47
CA GLY A 260 -3.89 16.02 0.60
C GLY A 260 -4.82 15.32 -0.41
N LEU A 261 -5.99 14.86 0.04
CA LEU A 261 -7.02 14.26 -0.84
C LEU A 261 -7.55 15.27 -1.87
N GLU A 262 -7.83 16.51 -1.45
CA GLU A 262 -8.32 17.54 -2.37
C GLU A 262 -7.25 17.93 -3.40
N ILE A 263 -5.98 18.04 -3.00
CA ILE A 263 -4.87 18.25 -3.93
C ILE A 263 -4.80 17.10 -4.94
N SER A 264 -4.80 15.86 -4.46
CA SER A 264 -4.78 14.66 -5.29
C SER A 264 -5.97 14.64 -6.26
N ARG A 265 -7.18 14.98 -5.81
CA ARG A 265 -8.38 15.07 -6.65
C ARG A 265 -8.21 16.07 -7.80
N ARG A 266 -7.68 17.27 -7.51
CA ARG A 266 -7.43 18.29 -8.54
C ARG A 266 -6.39 17.83 -9.55
N GLU A 267 -5.29 17.25 -9.09
CA GLU A 267 -4.25 16.67 -9.97
C GLU A 267 -4.81 15.56 -10.88
N ARG A 268 -5.69 14.70 -10.35
CA ARG A 268 -6.35 13.63 -11.10
C ARG A 268 -7.26 14.16 -12.19
N ILE A 269 -8.09 15.17 -11.89
CA ILE A 269 -8.95 15.82 -12.88
C ILE A 269 -8.10 16.41 -14.02
N GLU A 270 -7.03 17.09 -13.66
CA GLU A 270 -6.13 17.71 -14.59
C GLU A 270 -5.43 16.67 -15.49
N LYS A 271 -4.96 15.59 -14.87
CA LYS A 271 -4.33 14.46 -15.57
C LYS A 271 -5.33 13.81 -16.52
N LYS A 272 -6.55 13.51 -16.07
CA LYS A 272 -7.63 12.93 -16.89
C LYS A 272 -7.91 13.77 -18.14
N ASN A 273 -7.96 15.09 -17.97
CA ASN A 273 -8.21 16.03 -19.09
C ASN A 273 -7.00 16.19 -20.04
N SER A 274 -5.80 15.85 -19.61
CA SER A 274 -4.57 16.05 -20.39
C SER A 274 -4.09 14.81 -21.15
N VAL A 275 -4.50 13.61 -20.74
CA VAL A 275 -4.07 12.36 -21.39
C VAL A 275 -4.85 12.07 -22.66
N LYS A 276 -4.17 11.46 -23.63
CA LYS A 276 -4.78 11.04 -24.90
C LYS A 276 -5.45 9.66 -24.80
N LYS A 277 -4.93 8.79 -23.92
CA LYS A 277 -5.43 7.44 -23.72
C LYS A 277 -5.84 7.29 -22.27
N TYR A 278 -6.97 6.67 -22.04
CA TYR A 278 -7.48 6.42 -20.69
C TYR A 278 -6.56 5.48 -19.90
N SER A 279 -5.91 4.52 -20.56
CA SER A 279 -4.89 3.67 -19.95
C SER A 279 -3.75 4.46 -19.28
N ASP A 280 -3.38 5.63 -19.84
CA ASP A 280 -2.37 6.49 -19.23
C ASP A 280 -2.88 7.14 -17.92
N TYR A 281 -4.19 7.36 -17.84
CA TYR A 281 -4.83 7.84 -16.61
C TYR A 281 -4.89 6.75 -15.55
N ILE A 282 -5.27 5.52 -15.91
CA ILE A 282 -5.26 4.37 -14.98
C ILE A 282 -3.85 4.12 -14.45
N ASN A 283 -2.85 4.12 -15.33
CA ASN A 283 -1.45 4.01 -14.92
C ASN A 283 -1.02 5.14 -13.97
N TYR A 284 -1.53 6.35 -14.18
CA TYR A 284 -1.29 7.46 -13.27
C TYR A 284 -1.96 7.22 -11.90
N LEU A 285 -3.22 6.77 -11.86
CA LEU A 285 -3.91 6.44 -10.61
C LEU A 285 -3.13 5.40 -9.80
N GLY A 286 -2.70 4.31 -10.43
CA GLY A 286 -1.90 3.31 -9.75
C GLY A 286 -0.56 3.83 -9.21
N GLN A 287 0.09 4.78 -9.90
CA GLN A 287 1.33 5.38 -9.42
C GLN A 287 1.14 6.36 -8.25
N TYR A 288 -0.03 7.00 -8.17
CA TYR A 288 -0.40 8.02 -7.19
C TYR A 288 -1.69 7.61 -6.48
N ALA A 289 -1.75 6.36 -6.05
CA ALA A 289 -2.91 5.73 -5.46
C ALA A 289 -3.22 6.29 -4.06
N ASN A 290 -4.49 6.50 -3.76
CA ASN A 290 -4.95 6.83 -2.42
C ASN A 290 -5.48 5.60 -1.67
N PHE A 291 -5.70 4.49 -2.40
CA PHE A 291 -6.18 3.21 -1.87
C PHE A 291 -5.42 2.05 -2.54
N PRO A 292 -5.21 0.91 -1.87
CA PRO A 292 -4.57 -0.25 -2.47
C PRO A 292 -5.27 -0.73 -3.75
N ALA A 293 -6.59 -0.76 -3.78
CA ALA A 293 -7.35 -1.15 -4.97
C ALA A 293 -7.03 -0.30 -6.23
N GLU A 294 -6.69 0.99 -6.05
CA GLU A 294 -6.23 1.83 -7.16
C GLU A 294 -4.83 1.45 -7.61
N SER A 295 -3.96 1.10 -6.65
CA SER A 295 -2.57 0.70 -6.93
C SER A 295 -2.53 -0.56 -7.78
N PHE A 296 -3.39 -1.53 -7.49
CA PHE A 296 -3.48 -2.81 -8.18
C PHE A 296 -4.46 -2.81 -9.36
N SER A 297 -5.10 -1.68 -9.68
CA SER A 297 -5.94 -1.57 -10.87
C SER A 297 -5.10 -1.63 -12.13
N SER A 298 -5.24 -2.70 -12.90
CA SER A 298 -4.59 -2.81 -14.20
C SER A 298 -5.49 -2.24 -15.29
N ALA A 299 -4.88 -1.64 -16.29
CA ALA A 299 -5.54 -1.39 -17.59
C ALA A 299 -5.72 -2.70 -18.38
N SER A 300 -5.96 -3.83 -17.68
CA SER A 300 -6.09 -5.13 -18.33
C SER A 300 -7.37 -5.21 -19.15
N GLU A 301 -7.29 -5.94 -20.24
CA GLU A 301 -8.37 -6.27 -21.17
C GLU A 301 -9.55 -6.96 -20.43
N ASN A 302 -10.42 -6.16 -19.83
CA ASN A 302 -11.69 -6.67 -19.32
C ASN A 302 -12.69 -6.73 -20.49
N ILE A 303 -13.52 -7.77 -20.49
CA ILE A 303 -14.66 -7.92 -21.40
C ILE A 303 -15.62 -6.72 -21.29
N PHE A 304 -15.67 -6.09 -20.13
CA PHE A 304 -16.38 -4.84 -19.90
C PHE A 304 -15.38 -3.69 -20.04
N SER A 305 -15.75 -2.66 -20.77
CA SER A 305 -14.97 -1.45 -20.91
C SER A 305 -14.70 -0.89 -19.50
N SER A 306 -13.46 -1.08 -19.02
CA SER A 306 -13.03 -0.52 -17.72
C SER A 306 -13.21 1.00 -17.68
N GLU A 307 -13.19 1.63 -18.86
CA GLU A 307 -13.42 3.06 -19.05
C GLU A 307 -14.84 3.47 -18.66
N GLU A 308 -15.83 2.72 -19.13
CA GLU A 308 -17.23 2.97 -18.77
C GLU A 308 -17.52 2.65 -17.32
N LEU A 309 -16.98 1.54 -16.79
CA LEU A 309 -17.16 1.16 -15.38
C LEU A 309 -16.55 2.20 -14.45
N THR A 310 -15.34 2.67 -14.73
CA THR A 310 -14.70 3.71 -13.91
C THR A 310 -15.40 5.05 -14.03
N ALA A 311 -15.86 5.40 -15.26
CA ALA A 311 -16.65 6.62 -15.45
C ALA A 311 -17.97 6.57 -14.69
N TRP A 312 -18.62 5.41 -14.63
CA TRP A 312 -19.82 5.19 -13.82
C TRP A 312 -19.51 5.23 -12.32
N GLU A 313 -18.42 4.63 -11.89
CA GLU A 313 -17.98 4.65 -10.49
C GLU A 313 -17.67 6.08 -10.02
N ASP A 314 -16.92 6.85 -10.82
CA ASP A 314 -16.66 8.26 -10.56
C ASP A 314 -17.95 9.08 -10.52
N ARG A 315 -18.88 8.80 -11.43
CA ARG A 315 -20.17 9.47 -11.45
C ARG A 315 -21.02 9.13 -10.21
N LEU A 316 -21.03 7.87 -9.82
CA LEU A 316 -21.69 7.43 -8.58
C LEU A 316 -21.05 8.01 -7.31
N ARG A 317 -19.72 8.27 -7.32
CA ARG A 317 -19.03 8.89 -6.20
C ARG A 317 -19.30 10.40 -6.08
N ILE A 318 -19.45 11.09 -7.20
CA ILE A 318 -19.60 12.56 -7.24
C ILE A 318 -21.07 12.96 -7.10
N ASP A 319 -21.96 12.22 -7.70
CA ASP A 319 -23.38 12.56 -7.76
C ASP A 319 -24.12 11.81 -6.68
N THR A 320 -24.30 12.48 -5.54
CA THR A 320 -25.06 11.93 -4.39
C THR A 320 -26.51 11.67 -4.72
N ASP A 321 -27.05 12.31 -5.76
CA ASP A 321 -28.45 12.11 -6.18
C ASP A 321 -28.63 10.79 -6.94
N LEU A 322 -27.54 10.14 -7.38
CA LEU A 322 -27.58 8.80 -7.96
C LEU A 322 -27.55 7.66 -6.93
N HIS A 323 -27.38 7.97 -5.65
CA HIS A 323 -27.42 6.98 -4.57
C HIS A 323 -28.85 6.67 -4.13
N PHE A 324 -29.71 6.26 -5.06
CA PHE A 324 -31.09 5.85 -4.77
C PHE A 324 -31.16 4.44 -4.19
N TYR A 325 -30.44 4.19 -3.13
CA TYR A 325 -30.58 2.91 -2.44
C TYR A 325 -30.93 3.12 -0.97
N VAL A 326 -31.61 2.14 -0.42
CA VAL A 326 -31.92 2.07 1.00
C VAL A 326 -31.34 0.77 1.53
N ASP A 327 -30.44 0.89 2.47
CA ASP A 327 -29.86 -0.26 3.17
C ASP A 327 -30.81 -0.75 4.28
N GLY A 328 -30.83 -2.05 4.50
CA GLY A 328 -31.71 -2.67 5.49
C GLY A 328 -31.53 -4.18 5.58
N ASN A 329 -32.45 -4.78 6.31
CA ASN A 329 -32.49 -6.22 6.51
C ASN A 329 -33.84 -6.80 6.03
N LEU A 330 -33.85 -8.10 5.72
CA LEU A 330 -35.05 -8.85 5.52
C LEU A 330 -35.48 -9.42 6.88
N GLU A 331 -36.69 -9.13 7.28
CA GLU A 331 -37.28 -9.66 8.50
C GLU A 331 -38.57 -10.42 8.16
N ILE A 332 -38.96 -11.34 9.02
CA ILE A 332 -40.27 -12.04 8.91
C ILE A 332 -41.23 -11.34 9.85
N ASP A 333 -42.38 -10.87 9.32
CA ASP A 333 -43.41 -10.25 10.12
C ASP A 333 -44.19 -11.29 10.91
N GLU A 334 -45.08 -10.81 11.80
CA GLU A 334 -45.92 -11.66 12.65
C GLU A 334 -46.86 -12.62 11.86
N LYS A 335 -47.04 -12.37 10.58
CA LYS A 335 -47.81 -13.17 9.65
C LYS A 335 -46.96 -14.15 8.82
N GLY A 336 -45.66 -14.25 9.11
CA GLY A 336 -44.73 -15.12 8.38
C GLY A 336 -44.31 -14.58 7.01
N LYS A 337 -44.57 -13.30 6.70
CA LYS A 337 -44.21 -12.67 5.44
C LYS A 337 -42.86 -11.99 5.57
N VAL A 338 -42.00 -12.17 4.55
CA VAL A 338 -40.72 -11.45 4.47
C VAL A 338 -40.99 -10.00 4.14
N ILE A 339 -40.44 -9.10 4.97
CA ILE A 339 -40.51 -7.65 4.79
C ILE A 339 -39.09 -7.06 4.78
N PHE A 340 -38.92 -5.99 4.02
CA PHE A 340 -37.69 -5.22 4.05
C PHE A 340 -37.81 -4.13 5.12
N LYS A 341 -36.88 -4.15 6.08
CA LYS A 341 -36.78 -3.15 7.14
C LYS A 341 -35.59 -2.24 6.88
N SER A 342 -35.86 -0.98 6.64
CA SER A 342 -34.87 0.03 6.32
C SER A 342 -34.04 0.45 7.54
N ASN A 343 -32.74 0.58 7.36
CA ASN A 343 -31.81 1.15 8.33
C ASN A 343 -31.54 2.66 8.04
N ALA A 344 -32.53 3.37 7.50
CA ALA A 344 -32.39 4.74 7.03
C ALA A 344 -31.79 5.74 8.05
N LYS A 345 -32.07 5.53 9.35
CA LYS A 345 -31.49 6.37 10.42
C LYS A 345 -29.98 6.18 10.55
N LEU A 346 -29.54 4.94 10.54
CA LEU A 346 -28.11 4.59 10.58
C LEU A 346 -27.37 5.12 9.35
N HIS A 347 -28.00 5.05 8.18
CA HIS A 347 -27.41 5.57 6.94
C HIS A 347 -27.24 7.10 6.97
N SER A 348 -28.21 7.85 7.47
CA SER A 348 -28.12 9.32 7.54
C SER A 348 -27.09 9.80 8.57
N GLU A 349 -26.96 9.11 9.69
CA GLU A 349 -25.97 9.41 10.73
C GLU A 349 -24.56 8.98 10.32
N ASN A 350 -24.42 7.81 9.70
CA ASN A 350 -23.16 7.28 9.26
C ASN A 350 -22.64 7.93 7.97
N LYS A 351 -23.51 8.46 7.11
CA LYS A 351 -23.08 9.16 5.89
C LYS A 351 -22.13 10.31 6.22
N LYS A 352 -22.40 11.06 7.28
CA LYS A 352 -21.50 12.13 7.76
C LYS A 352 -20.17 11.59 8.28
N THR A 353 -20.11 10.38 8.77
CA THR A 353 -18.91 9.78 9.35
C THR A 353 -18.09 9.03 8.29
N TYR A 354 -18.74 8.39 7.32
CA TYR A 354 -18.07 7.57 6.30
C TYR A 354 -17.51 8.36 5.13
N ASP A 355 -18.14 9.43 4.71
CA ASP A 355 -17.65 10.26 3.60
C ASP A 355 -16.40 11.07 3.96
N TYR A 356 -16.07 11.18 5.25
CA TYR A 356 -14.97 12.00 5.74
C TYR A 356 -13.80 11.22 6.34
N ILE A 357 -13.93 9.92 6.58
CA ILE A 357 -12.88 9.14 7.24
C ILE A 357 -12.43 7.99 6.35
N VAL A 358 -11.68 8.36 5.33
CA VAL A 358 -10.86 7.40 4.59
C VAL A 358 -9.76 6.91 5.53
N GLY A 359 -9.78 5.62 5.86
CA GLY A 359 -8.73 4.99 6.64
C GLY A 359 -9.00 4.85 8.14
N VAL A 360 -10.24 5.03 8.60
CA VAL A 360 -10.60 4.64 9.97
C VAL A 360 -11.07 3.19 9.97
N PRO A 361 -10.48 2.34 10.82
CA PRO A 361 -10.90 0.94 10.93
C PRO A 361 -12.39 0.85 11.31
N ARG A 362 -13.14 0.04 10.59
CA ARG A 362 -14.46 -0.36 11.03
C ARG A 362 -14.29 -1.21 12.29
N ARG A 363 -14.79 -0.73 13.41
CA ARG A 363 -14.80 -1.51 14.63
C ARG A 363 -15.94 -2.53 14.56
N GLY A 364 -15.56 -3.79 14.65
CA GLY A 364 -16.48 -4.86 15.01
C GLY A 364 -17.35 -5.39 13.89
N HIS A 365 -18.08 -6.42 14.25
CA HIS A 365 -18.98 -7.18 13.40
C HIS A 365 -20.33 -6.48 13.13
N GLU A 366 -20.43 -5.19 13.41
CA GLU A 366 -21.63 -4.43 13.14
C GLU A 366 -21.63 -4.01 11.67
N ASP A 367 -22.53 -4.59 10.88
CA ASP A 367 -22.86 -4.07 9.57
C ASP A 367 -23.91 -2.95 9.71
N PRO A 368 -23.49 -1.67 9.66
CA PRO A 368 -24.42 -0.55 9.83
C PRO A 368 -25.40 -0.41 8.65
N HIS A 369 -25.12 -1.11 7.56
CA HIS A 369 -25.91 -1.05 6.34
C HIS A 369 -26.98 -2.13 6.25
N GLY A 370 -26.78 -3.25 6.94
CA GLY A 370 -27.60 -4.44 6.77
C GLY A 370 -27.19 -5.28 5.57
N CYS A 371 -27.75 -6.48 5.45
CA CYS A 371 -27.38 -7.45 4.43
C CYS A 371 -28.04 -7.22 3.07
N VAL A 372 -28.97 -6.25 2.96
CA VAL A 372 -29.73 -6.01 1.73
C VAL A 372 -29.69 -4.54 1.35
N ARG A 373 -29.32 -4.28 0.11
CA ARG A 373 -29.37 -2.95 -0.49
C ARG A 373 -30.47 -2.91 -1.55
N ARG A 374 -31.44 -2.01 -1.38
CA ARG A 374 -32.58 -1.85 -2.27
C ARG A 374 -32.46 -0.55 -3.06
N TRP A 375 -32.32 -0.63 -4.38
CA TRP A 375 -32.22 0.55 -5.27
C TRP A 375 -33.57 1.08 -5.73
N PHE A 376 -34.62 0.25 -5.76
CA PHE A 376 -35.95 0.65 -6.17
C PHE A 376 -37.01 -0.12 -5.37
N THR A 377 -38.20 0.44 -5.31
CA THR A 377 -39.36 -0.25 -4.78
C THR A 377 -39.98 -1.08 -5.88
N PRO A 378 -40.27 -2.37 -5.67
CA PRO A 378 -40.94 -3.17 -6.67
C PRO A 378 -42.27 -2.53 -7.15
N GLU A 379 -42.46 -2.52 -8.47
CA GLU A 379 -43.71 -2.10 -9.06
C GLU A 379 -44.76 -3.22 -8.87
N TYR A 380 -45.94 -2.82 -8.52
CA TYR A 380 -47.08 -3.72 -8.32
C TYR A 380 -48.20 -3.38 -9.29
N VAL A 381 -48.81 -4.39 -9.86
CA VAL A 381 -50.06 -4.25 -10.61
C VAL A 381 -51.22 -4.61 -9.72
N GLU A 382 -52.25 -3.77 -9.72
CA GLU A 382 -53.48 -4.06 -8.99
C GLU A 382 -54.36 -4.96 -9.86
N THR A 383 -54.56 -6.20 -9.42
CA THR A 383 -55.47 -7.17 -10.05
C THR A 383 -56.66 -7.38 -9.18
N LYS A 384 -57.84 -7.47 -9.80
CA LYS A 384 -59.10 -7.84 -9.10
C LYS A 384 -59.24 -9.35 -9.05
N ARG A 385 -59.37 -9.92 -7.87
CA ARG A 385 -59.82 -11.30 -7.71
C ARG A 385 -61.28 -11.48 -8.10
N ALA A 386 -61.67 -12.72 -8.33
CA ALA A 386 -63.08 -13.08 -8.65
C ALA A 386 -64.08 -12.68 -7.54
N ASP A 387 -63.61 -12.52 -6.32
CA ASP A 387 -64.38 -12.03 -5.16
C ASP A 387 -64.44 -10.48 -5.06
N GLY A 388 -63.81 -9.77 -6.03
CA GLY A 388 -63.79 -8.32 -6.08
C GLY A 388 -62.70 -7.65 -5.25
N ALA A 389 -61.91 -8.41 -4.51
CA ALA A 389 -60.77 -7.88 -3.75
C ALA A 389 -59.61 -7.42 -4.66
N LEU A 390 -59.08 -6.24 -4.39
CA LEU A 390 -57.86 -5.73 -5.06
C LEU A 390 -56.64 -6.35 -4.43
N ILE A 391 -55.81 -7.00 -5.26
CA ILE A 391 -54.52 -7.55 -4.83
C ILE A 391 -53.44 -6.82 -5.57
N LYS A 392 -52.38 -6.46 -4.86
CA LYS A 392 -51.11 -5.97 -5.46
C LYS A 392 -50.21 -7.16 -5.75
N GLU A 393 -49.96 -7.41 -7.02
CA GLU A 393 -49.12 -8.50 -7.47
C GLU A 393 -47.96 -7.94 -8.29
N ILE A 394 -46.81 -8.57 -8.16
CA ILE A 394 -45.65 -8.28 -9.03
C ILE A 394 -45.90 -9.00 -10.36
N PRO A 395 -45.87 -8.30 -11.51
CA PRO A 395 -46.06 -8.94 -12.81
C PRO A 395 -45.05 -10.07 -13.01
N VAL A 396 -45.53 -11.21 -13.51
CA VAL A 396 -44.69 -12.37 -13.79
C VAL A 396 -43.63 -11.99 -14.84
N GLY A 397 -42.35 -12.26 -14.54
CA GLY A 397 -41.23 -11.99 -15.43
C GLY A 397 -40.74 -10.55 -15.40
N LEU A 398 -41.31 -9.66 -14.56
CA LEU A 398 -40.80 -8.30 -14.42
C LEU A 398 -39.46 -8.24 -13.67
N TYR A 399 -39.24 -9.12 -12.72
CA TYR A 399 -38.04 -9.23 -11.95
C TYR A 399 -37.46 -10.65 -12.03
N SER A 400 -36.12 -10.75 -12.11
CA SER A 400 -35.42 -12.02 -11.99
C SER A 400 -34.48 -11.96 -10.80
N ILE A 401 -34.37 -13.07 -10.07
CA ILE A 401 -33.35 -13.23 -9.02
C ILE A 401 -32.26 -14.10 -9.62
N ASN A 402 -31.09 -13.51 -9.79
CA ASN A 402 -29.88 -14.26 -10.15
C ASN A 402 -29.17 -14.62 -8.86
N TYR A 403 -29.04 -15.90 -8.60
CA TYR A 403 -28.22 -16.45 -7.53
C TYR A 403 -26.93 -16.97 -8.15
N ASP A 404 -25.83 -16.31 -7.86
CA ASP A 404 -24.51 -16.81 -8.18
C ASP A 404 -23.97 -17.50 -6.90
N PRO A 405 -24.04 -18.84 -6.83
CA PRO A 405 -23.47 -19.54 -5.69
C PRO A 405 -21.96 -19.25 -5.73
N VAL A 406 -21.44 -18.67 -4.68
CA VAL A 406 -19.99 -18.51 -4.47
C VAL A 406 -19.35 -19.86 -4.78
N GLY A 407 -18.53 -19.91 -5.82
CA GLY A 407 -17.95 -21.14 -6.29
C GLY A 407 -17.21 -21.81 -5.14
N VAL A 408 -17.60 -23.04 -4.83
CA VAL A 408 -16.92 -23.86 -3.84
C VAL A 408 -15.46 -23.93 -4.26
N ASN A 409 -14.60 -23.43 -3.40
CA ASN A 409 -13.16 -23.51 -3.61
C ASN A 409 -12.80 -24.96 -3.86
N LYS A 410 -12.21 -25.29 -5.01
CA LYS A 410 -11.91 -26.68 -5.42
C LYS A 410 -10.82 -27.34 -4.59
N ASN A 411 -10.34 -26.71 -3.55
CA ASN A 411 -9.48 -27.34 -2.57
C ASN A 411 -10.33 -28.26 -1.70
N LYS A 412 -10.17 -29.55 -1.90
CA LYS A 412 -10.93 -30.65 -1.33
C LYS A 412 -10.98 -30.73 0.20
N ASP A 413 -10.34 -29.81 0.91
CA ASP A 413 -10.17 -29.88 2.36
C ASP A 413 -10.97 -28.82 3.14
N GLU A 414 -11.74 -27.96 2.47
CA GLU A 414 -12.65 -27.02 3.13
C GLU A 414 -14.07 -27.23 2.63
N VAL A 415 -14.70 -28.24 3.16
CA VAL A 415 -16.15 -28.36 3.18
C VAL A 415 -16.61 -27.80 4.51
N THR A 416 -17.15 -26.63 4.48
CA THR A 416 -18.02 -26.12 5.53
C THR A 416 -19.32 -25.68 4.92
#